data_17d4950a72853b98a2f1487fc735375f
#
_entry.id   17d4950a72853b98a2f1487fc735375f
#
_cell.length_a   1.000
_cell.length_b   1.000
_cell.length_c   1.000
_cell.angle_alpha   90.00
_cell.angle_beta   90.00
_cell.angle_gamma   90.00
#
_symmetry.space_group_name_H-M   'P 1'
#
loop_
_entity.id
_entity.type
_entity.pdbx_description
1 polymer ?
#
loop_
_entity_poly.entity_id
_entity_poly.type
_entity_poly.pdbx_seq_one_letter_code
_entity_poly.pdbx_strand_id
1 'polypeptide(L)'
;MAREAKKDPNELTVEQKLKTLFQLQTMLSKIDEIKTLRGELPLEVQDLEDEIAGLSTRIDKIKAEVDELKSAIAGKRVEIETAKASVEKYKSQQDNVRNNREYDFLTKEIEFQTLEIELCEKRIKEYSADKEEKEAEVTKNDQILNERLKDLEQKKSELDEIISETKQEEEKLRDKAKDLETKIEPRLLQSFKRF
;
A
#
# COMPACT_ATOMS: atom_id res chain seq x y z
N MET A 1 65.76 11.12 -49.96
CA MET A 1 64.70 10.21 -50.40
C MET A 1 63.79 9.89 -49.21
N ALA A 2 62.68 10.58 -49.11
CA ALA A 2 61.66 10.33 -48.07
C ALA A 2 60.88 9.10 -48.48
N ARG A 3 60.88 8.08 -47.63
CA ARG A 3 59.96 6.92 -47.74
C ARG A 3 58.53 7.36 -47.45
N GLU A 4 57.70 7.51 -48.47
CA GLU A 4 56.28 7.56 -48.35
C GLU A 4 55.84 6.21 -47.75
N ALA A 5 55.36 6.26 -46.50
CA ALA A 5 54.67 5.12 -45.83
C ALA A 5 53.36 4.90 -46.59
N LYS A 6 53.25 3.75 -47.27
CA LYS A 6 52.01 3.27 -47.84
C LYS A 6 50.97 3.20 -46.71
N LYS A 7 50.00 4.10 -46.71
CA LYS A 7 48.82 3.99 -45.88
C LYS A 7 48.06 2.71 -46.27
N ASP A 8 47.86 1.80 -45.34
CA ASP A 8 47.01 0.66 -45.53
C ASP A 8 45.58 1.16 -45.88
N PRO A 9 45.01 0.69 -47.01
CA PRO A 9 43.68 1.15 -47.44
C PRO A 9 42.55 0.83 -46.43
N ASN A 10 42.87 0.10 -45.37
CA ASN A 10 41.93 -0.27 -44.32
C ASN A 10 42.11 0.48 -43.02
N GLU A 11 43.00 1.47 -42.93
CA GLU A 11 43.20 2.30 -41.75
C GLU A 11 42.15 3.43 -41.72
N LEU A 12 41.21 3.34 -40.76
CA LEU A 12 40.26 4.40 -40.51
C LEU A 12 40.98 5.73 -40.23
N THR A 13 40.50 6.81 -40.82
CA THR A 13 41.02 8.16 -40.52
C THR A 13 40.77 8.51 -39.06
N VAL A 14 41.55 9.44 -38.50
CA VAL A 14 41.35 9.91 -37.11
C VAL A 14 39.90 10.37 -36.87
N GLU A 15 39.32 11.06 -37.85
CA GLU A 15 37.94 11.51 -37.80
C GLU A 15 36.95 10.33 -37.72
N GLN A 16 37.18 9.29 -38.51
CA GLN A 16 36.35 8.08 -38.49
C GLN A 16 36.50 7.32 -37.18
N LYS A 17 37.71 7.23 -36.63
CA LYS A 17 37.97 6.62 -35.31
C LYS A 17 37.22 7.36 -34.20
N LEU A 18 37.25 8.70 -34.19
CA LEU A 18 36.51 9.51 -33.23
C LEU A 18 35.02 9.39 -33.38
N LYS A 19 34.47 9.37 -34.59
CA LYS A 19 33.05 9.14 -34.83
C LYS A 19 32.62 7.77 -34.33
N THR A 20 33.41 6.74 -34.55
CA THR A 20 33.11 5.37 -34.10
C THR A 20 33.13 5.28 -32.56
N LEU A 21 34.09 5.92 -31.90
CA LEU A 21 34.14 6.00 -30.44
C LEU A 21 32.93 6.76 -29.86
N PHE A 22 32.54 7.87 -30.46
CA PHE A 22 31.37 8.63 -30.05
C PHE A 22 30.08 7.81 -30.21
N GLN A 23 29.94 7.09 -31.31
CA GLN A 23 28.82 6.19 -31.53
C GLN A 23 28.79 5.05 -30.48
N LEU A 24 29.94 4.46 -30.18
CA LEU A 24 30.08 3.45 -29.14
C LEU A 24 29.67 3.99 -27.78
N GLN A 25 30.16 5.18 -27.40
CA GLN A 25 29.77 5.81 -26.14
C GLN A 25 28.29 6.08 -26.06
N THR A 26 27.68 6.60 -27.14
CA THR A 26 26.23 6.83 -27.19
C THR A 26 25.45 5.57 -26.99
N MET A 27 25.86 4.42 -27.54
CA MET A 27 25.20 3.13 -27.36
C MET A 27 25.39 2.60 -25.95
N LEU A 28 26.59 2.73 -25.38
CA LEU A 28 26.83 2.29 -23.99
C LEU A 28 26.03 3.13 -23.00
N SER A 29 25.96 4.45 -23.18
CA SER A 29 25.12 5.33 -22.36
C SER A 29 23.65 4.93 -22.42
N LYS A 30 23.12 4.65 -23.61
CA LYS A 30 21.73 4.15 -23.75
C LYS A 30 21.50 2.82 -23.05
N ILE A 31 22.46 1.91 -23.12
CA ILE A 31 22.40 0.63 -22.41
C ILE A 31 22.32 0.86 -20.89
N ASP A 32 23.09 1.81 -20.37
CA ASP A 32 23.10 2.13 -18.95
C ASP A 32 21.80 2.84 -18.51
N GLU A 33 21.26 3.74 -19.35
CA GLU A 33 19.93 4.35 -19.14
C GLU A 33 18.82 3.27 -19.05
N ILE A 34 18.82 2.32 -19.98
CA ILE A 34 17.87 1.19 -20.00
C ILE A 34 18.00 0.34 -18.72
N LYS A 35 19.21 0.05 -18.28
CA LYS A 35 19.45 -0.72 -17.05
C LYS A 35 18.98 0.04 -15.80
N THR A 36 19.23 1.34 -15.74
CA THR A 36 18.76 2.18 -14.64
C THR A 36 17.25 2.19 -14.59
N LEU A 37 16.58 2.42 -15.71
CA LEU A 37 15.12 2.39 -15.80
C LEU A 37 14.56 1.03 -15.32
N ARG A 38 15.12 -0.09 -15.76
CA ARG A 38 14.71 -1.42 -15.31
C ARG A 38 14.96 -1.66 -13.82
N GLY A 39 15.92 -0.96 -13.23
CA GLY A 39 16.19 -1.04 -11.79
C GLY A 39 15.22 -0.23 -10.94
N GLU A 40 14.69 0.88 -11.49
CA GLU A 40 13.78 1.79 -10.78
C GLU A 40 12.32 1.33 -10.81
N LEU A 41 11.86 0.81 -11.94
CA LEU A 41 10.46 0.40 -12.13
C LEU A 41 9.94 -0.64 -11.09
N PRO A 42 10.71 -1.67 -10.69
CA PRO A 42 10.26 -2.60 -9.66
C PRO A 42 10.05 -1.94 -8.29
N LEU A 43 10.77 -0.85 -7.99
CA LEU A 43 10.62 -0.12 -6.73
C LEU A 43 9.26 0.57 -6.64
N GLU A 44 8.78 1.16 -7.75
CA GLU A 44 7.45 1.77 -7.79
C GLU A 44 6.32 0.74 -7.55
N VAL A 45 6.49 -0.47 -8.07
CA VAL A 45 5.54 -1.58 -7.82
C VAL A 45 5.60 -1.99 -6.36
N GLN A 46 6.78 -2.09 -5.78
CA GLN A 46 6.96 -2.44 -4.37
C GLN A 46 6.35 -1.38 -3.44
N ASP A 47 6.57 -0.10 -3.71
CA ASP A 47 5.97 1.00 -2.94
C ASP A 47 4.43 0.92 -2.94
N LEU A 48 3.84 0.59 -4.09
CA LEU A 48 2.39 0.41 -4.20
C LEU A 48 1.90 -0.85 -3.45
N GLU A 49 2.66 -1.94 -3.47
CA GLU A 49 2.38 -3.14 -2.67
C GLU A 49 2.41 -2.84 -1.17
N ASP A 50 3.38 -2.05 -0.71
CA ASP A 50 3.51 -1.64 0.68
C ASP A 50 2.36 -0.70 1.10
N GLU A 51 1.94 0.23 0.24
CA GLU A 51 0.77 1.08 0.45
C GLU A 51 -0.51 0.24 0.62
N ILE A 52 -0.72 -0.75 -0.26
CA ILE A 52 -1.85 -1.68 -0.21
C ILE A 52 -1.84 -2.50 1.08
N ALA A 53 -0.69 -3.03 1.48
CA ALA A 53 -0.55 -3.78 2.72
C ALA A 53 -0.86 -2.93 3.95
N GLY A 54 -0.38 -1.69 3.98
CA GLY A 54 -0.68 -0.72 5.03
C GLY A 54 -2.18 -0.37 5.11
N LEU A 55 -2.81 -0.14 3.96
CA LEU A 55 -4.25 0.12 3.87
C LEU A 55 -5.09 -1.08 4.33
N SER A 56 -4.72 -2.29 3.92
CA SER A 56 -5.37 -3.53 4.35
C SER A 56 -5.30 -3.69 5.87
N THR A 57 -4.13 -3.50 6.46
CA THR A 57 -3.93 -3.56 7.91
C THR A 57 -4.79 -2.53 8.65
N ARG A 58 -4.91 -1.32 8.10
CA ARG A 58 -5.78 -0.27 8.68
C ARG A 58 -7.25 -0.66 8.63
N ILE A 59 -7.71 -1.22 7.51
CA ILE A 59 -9.08 -1.72 7.35
C ILE A 59 -9.38 -2.81 8.38
N ASP A 60 -8.49 -3.78 8.55
CA ASP A 60 -8.66 -4.87 9.51
C ASP A 60 -8.73 -4.35 10.95
N LYS A 61 -7.93 -3.33 11.29
CA LYS A 61 -7.98 -2.67 12.59
C LYS A 61 -9.34 -2.01 12.83
N ILE A 62 -9.86 -1.25 11.86
CA ILE A 62 -11.17 -0.59 11.99
C ILE A 62 -12.29 -1.63 12.09
N LYS A 63 -12.23 -2.72 11.33
CA LYS A 63 -13.18 -3.84 11.42
C LYS A 63 -13.18 -4.47 12.84
N ALA A 64 -12.01 -4.65 13.43
CA ALA A 64 -11.91 -5.13 14.82
C ALA A 64 -12.55 -4.15 15.82
N GLU A 65 -12.33 -2.84 15.66
CA GLU A 65 -12.97 -1.81 16.50
C GLU A 65 -14.50 -1.80 16.34
N VAL A 66 -15.01 -2.04 15.11
CA VAL A 66 -16.45 -2.22 14.86
C VAL A 66 -17.00 -3.43 15.61
N ASP A 67 -16.28 -4.54 15.63
CA ASP A 67 -16.71 -5.75 16.33
C ASP A 67 -16.67 -5.57 17.87
N GLU A 68 -15.71 -4.82 18.39
CA GLU A 68 -15.70 -4.42 19.80
C GLU A 68 -16.92 -3.56 20.16
N LEU A 69 -17.30 -2.58 19.32
CA LEU A 69 -18.49 -1.77 19.51
C LEU A 69 -19.77 -2.59 19.46
N LYS A 70 -19.88 -3.56 18.54
CA LYS A 70 -21.02 -4.49 18.49
C LYS A 70 -21.13 -5.31 19.78
N SER A 71 -20.02 -5.79 20.30
CA SER A 71 -19.97 -6.53 21.56
C SER A 71 -20.36 -5.66 22.75
N ALA A 72 -19.89 -4.40 22.79
CA ALA A 72 -20.25 -3.44 23.82
C ALA A 72 -21.76 -3.10 23.81
N ILE A 73 -22.34 -2.91 22.63
CA ILE A 73 -23.79 -2.69 22.46
C ILE A 73 -24.58 -3.92 22.96
N ALA A 74 -24.16 -5.13 22.59
CA ALA A 74 -24.80 -6.35 23.06
C ALA A 74 -24.74 -6.49 24.59
N GLY A 75 -23.58 -6.18 25.19
CA GLY A 75 -23.40 -6.16 26.64
C GLY A 75 -24.35 -5.17 27.33
N LYS A 76 -24.46 -3.95 26.80
CA LYS A 76 -25.39 -2.95 27.36
C LYS A 76 -26.86 -3.33 27.22
N ARG A 77 -27.26 -4.04 26.18
CA ARG A 77 -28.59 -4.58 26.04
C ARG A 77 -28.90 -5.64 27.13
N VAL A 78 -27.94 -6.50 27.43
CA VAL A 78 -28.10 -7.49 28.53
C VAL A 78 -28.19 -6.78 29.87
N GLU A 79 -27.40 -5.73 30.13
CA GLU A 79 -27.52 -4.92 31.34
C GLU A 79 -28.89 -4.29 31.48
N ILE A 80 -29.49 -3.77 30.40
CA ILE A 80 -30.85 -3.22 30.38
C ILE A 80 -31.89 -4.30 30.75
N GLU A 81 -31.79 -5.45 30.15
CA GLU A 81 -32.77 -6.54 30.47
C GLU A 81 -32.61 -7.00 31.91
N THR A 82 -31.42 -7.09 32.46
CA THR A 82 -31.17 -7.39 33.86
C THR A 82 -31.75 -6.32 34.79
N ALA A 83 -31.55 -5.04 34.47
CA ALA A 83 -32.07 -3.92 35.24
C ALA A 83 -33.61 -3.88 35.19
N LYS A 84 -34.24 -4.13 34.04
CA LYS A 84 -35.69 -4.22 33.91
C LYS A 84 -36.25 -5.35 34.77
N ALA A 85 -35.64 -6.54 34.76
CA ALA A 85 -36.02 -7.64 35.61
C ALA A 85 -35.93 -7.28 37.11
N SER A 86 -34.88 -6.52 37.49
CA SER A 86 -34.72 -6.03 38.86
C SER A 86 -35.83 -5.05 39.25
N VAL A 87 -36.17 -4.12 38.34
CA VAL A 87 -37.28 -3.15 38.55
C VAL A 87 -38.59 -3.89 38.78
N GLU A 88 -38.93 -4.89 37.96
CA GLU A 88 -40.18 -5.68 38.13
C GLU A 88 -40.16 -6.46 39.44
N LYS A 89 -39.03 -7.04 39.81
CA LYS A 89 -38.89 -7.71 41.11
C LYS A 89 -39.12 -6.76 42.28
N TYR A 90 -38.49 -5.58 42.26
CA TYR A 90 -38.62 -4.58 43.33
C TYR A 90 -40.05 -4.02 43.41
N LYS A 91 -40.74 -3.79 42.29
CA LYS A 91 -42.13 -3.40 42.25
C LYS A 91 -43.04 -4.47 42.90
N SER A 92 -42.83 -5.73 42.54
CA SER A 92 -43.59 -6.85 43.15
C SER A 92 -43.33 -6.96 44.67
N GLN A 93 -42.13 -6.71 45.12
CA GLN A 93 -41.80 -6.66 46.55
C GLN A 93 -42.49 -5.47 47.24
N GLN A 94 -42.47 -4.29 46.59
CA GLN A 94 -43.06 -3.03 47.12
C GLN A 94 -44.56 -3.19 47.34
N ASP A 95 -45.28 -3.92 46.50
CA ASP A 95 -46.71 -4.19 46.64
C ASP A 95 -47.04 -5.05 47.87
N ASN A 96 -46.08 -5.83 48.39
CA ASN A 96 -46.26 -6.73 49.52
C ASN A 96 -45.70 -6.16 50.85
N VAL A 97 -45.03 -5.00 50.83
CA VAL A 97 -44.38 -4.42 52.00
C VAL A 97 -45.40 -3.62 52.83
N ARG A 98 -45.32 -3.76 54.15
CA ARG A 98 -46.19 -3.05 55.10
C ARG A 98 -45.43 -1.95 55.89
N ASN A 99 -44.14 -1.85 55.74
CA ASN A 99 -43.25 -0.93 56.43
C ASN A 99 -42.82 0.21 55.53
N ASN A 100 -43.09 1.44 55.88
CA ASN A 100 -42.72 2.64 55.09
C ASN A 100 -41.22 2.74 54.80
N ARG A 101 -40.38 2.28 55.70
CA ARG A 101 -38.92 2.35 55.55
C ARG A 101 -38.44 1.38 54.44
N GLU A 102 -39.02 0.18 54.36
CA GLU A 102 -38.74 -0.78 53.31
C GLU A 102 -39.33 -0.32 51.99
N TYR A 103 -40.51 0.28 52.00
CA TYR A 103 -41.12 0.86 50.82
C TYR A 103 -40.24 1.95 50.20
N ASP A 104 -39.73 2.91 51.02
CA ASP A 104 -38.87 3.97 50.59
C ASP A 104 -37.53 3.42 50.04
N PHE A 105 -36.99 2.39 50.66
CA PHE A 105 -35.80 1.72 50.18
C PHE A 105 -35.99 1.14 48.78
N LEU A 106 -37.09 0.36 48.59
CA LEU A 106 -37.41 -0.21 47.29
C LEU A 106 -37.70 0.85 46.23
N THR A 107 -38.29 1.97 46.58
CA THR A 107 -38.50 3.08 45.67
C THR A 107 -37.15 3.63 45.15
N LYS A 108 -36.16 3.83 46.04
CA LYS A 108 -34.82 4.23 45.65
C LYS A 108 -34.09 3.24 44.76
N GLU A 109 -34.27 1.95 45.04
CA GLU A 109 -33.70 0.89 44.20
C GLU A 109 -34.32 0.85 42.78
N ILE A 110 -35.64 1.07 42.69
CA ILE A 110 -36.34 1.20 41.41
C ILE A 110 -35.83 2.42 40.63
N GLU A 111 -35.69 3.59 41.29
CA GLU A 111 -35.18 4.79 40.70
C GLU A 111 -33.74 4.56 40.19
N PHE A 112 -32.88 3.95 41.00
CA PHE A 112 -31.51 3.64 40.62
C PHE A 112 -31.45 2.73 39.37
N GLN A 113 -32.19 1.64 39.35
CA GLN A 113 -32.25 0.73 38.21
C GLN A 113 -32.80 1.42 36.95
N THR A 114 -33.76 2.33 37.12
CA THR A 114 -34.31 3.11 35.99
C THR A 114 -33.28 4.04 35.40
N LEU A 115 -32.51 4.72 36.24
CA LEU A 115 -31.39 5.58 35.78
C LEU A 115 -30.27 4.78 35.12
N GLU A 116 -29.99 3.56 35.60
CA GLU A 116 -29.03 2.65 34.94
C GLU A 116 -29.50 2.26 33.53
N ILE A 117 -30.80 1.99 33.35
CA ILE A 117 -31.40 1.71 32.05
C ILE A 117 -31.21 2.91 31.12
N GLU A 118 -31.54 4.13 31.57
CA GLU A 118 -31.38 5.34 30.76
C GLU A 118 -29.91 5.58 30.37
N LEU A 119 -28.98 5.35 31.30
CA LEU A 119 -27.55 5.45 31.02
C LEU A 119 -27.08 4.43 29.98
N CYS A 120 -27.53 3.18 30.10
CA CYS A 120 -27.22 2.14 29.13
C CYS A 120 -27.80 2.45 27.74
N GLU A 121 -29.03 2.96 27.67
CA GLU A 121 -29.65 3.40 26.41
C GLU A 121 -28.87 4.55 25.76
N LYS A 122 -28.40 5.52 26.55
CA LYS A 122 -27.54 6.59 26.06
C LYS A 122 -26.24 6.04 25.51
N ARG A 123 -25.59 5.12 26.22
CA ARG A 123 -24.35 4.48 25.77
C ARG A 123 -24.55 3.67 24.48
N ILE A 124 -25.67 2.98 24.35
CA ILE A 124 -26.00 2.26 23.11
C ILE A 124 -26.11 3.22 21.92
N LYS A 125 -26.72 4.39 22.11
CA LYS A 125 -26.82 5.41 21.06
C LYS A 125 -25.43 5.94 20.64
N GLU A 126 -24.59 6.24 21.62
CA GLU A 126 -23.20 6.70 21.37
C GLU A 126 -22.42 5.63 20.60
N TYR A 127 -22.40 4.39 21.08
CA TYR A 127 -21.70 3.29 20.42
C TYR A 127 -22.26 2.94 19.03
N SER A 128 -23.57 3.11 18.83
CA SER A 128 -24.18 2.89 17.52
C SER A 128 -23.76 3.95 16.51
N ALA A 129 -23.68 5.23 16.93
CA ALA A 129 -23.20 6.30 16.09
C ALA A 129 -21.72 6.09 15.70
N ASP A 130 -20.86 5.77 16.68
CA ASP A 130 -19.43 5.49 16.44
C ASP A 130 -19.26 4.28 15.51
N LYS A 131 -20.08 3.24 15.67
CA LYS A 131 -20.06 2.06 14.82
C LYS A 131 -20.41 2.42 13.37
N GLU A 132 -21.48 3.20 13.15
CA GLU A 132 -21.88 3.62 11.80
C GLU A 132 -20.80 4.46 11.12
N GLU A 133 -20.13 5.37 11.85
CA GLU A 133 -19.03 6.15 11.33
C GLU A 133 -17.85 5.27 10.89
N LYS A 134 -17.47 4.30 11.74
CA LYS A 134 -16.39 3.36 11.42
C LYS A 134 -16.76 2.42 10.26
N GLU A 135 -17.99 1.93 10.18
CA GLU A 135 -18.47 1.12 9.05
C GLU A 135 -18.42 1.92 7.72
N ALA A 136 -18.75 3.22 7.76
CA ALA A 136 -18.61 4.09 6.61
C ALA A 136 -17.14 4.31 6.22
N GLU A 137 -16.23 4.46 7.21
CA GLU A 137 -14.78 4.54 6.96
C GLU A 137 -14.24 3.25 6.33
N VAL A 138 -14.66 2.08 6.80
CA VAL A 138 -14.30 0.78 6.20
C VAL A 138 -14.75 0.73 4.75
N THR A 139 -15.99 1.09 4.45
CA THR A 139 -16.52 1.07 3.08
C THR A 139 -15.72 1.96 2.15
N LYS A 140 -15.36 3.16 2.61
CA LYS A 140 -14.54 4.10 1.83
C LYS A 140 -13.12 3.55 1.59
N ASN A 141 -12.50 2.99 2.62
CA ASN A 141 -11.16 2.42 2.51
C ASN A 141 -11.14 1.15 1.65
N ASP A 142 -12.17 0.31 1.71
CA ASP A 142 -12.32 -0.86 0.83
C ASP A 142 -12.43 -0.44 -0.66
N GLN A 143 -13.10 0.67 -0.97
CA GLN A 143 -13.15 1.22 -2.33
C GLN A 143 -11.76 1.66 -2.79
N ILE A 144 -11.04 2.41 -1.96
CA ILE A 144 -9.67 2.86 -2.26
C ILE A 144 -8.75 1.65 -2.45
N LEU A 145 -8.86 0.63 -1.59
CA LEU A 145 -8.08 -0.61 -1.70
C LEU A 145 -8.32 -1.30 -3.04
N ASN A 146 -9.57 -1.42 -3.48
CA ASN A 146 -9.91 -2.03 -4.76
C ASN A 146 -9.36 -1.23 -5.96
N GLU A 147 -9.35 0.10 -5.89
CA GLU A 147 -8.73 0.95 -6.92
C GLU A 147 -7.21 0.72 -6.96
N ARG A 148 -6.54 0.73 -5.80
CA ARG A 148 -5.09 0.47 -5.72
C ARG A 148 -4.69 -0.92 -6.19
N LEU A 149 -5.51 -1.93 -5.94
CA LEU A 149 -5.26 -3.29 -6.45
C LEU A 149 -5.34 -3.35 -7.99
N LYS A 150 -6.27 -2.63 -8.60
CA LYS A 150 -6.34 -2.52 -10.08
C LYS A 150 -5.13 -1.78 -10.64
N ASP A 151 -4.75 -0.66 -10.00
CA ASP A 151 -3.56 0.10 -10.41
C ASP A 151 -2.29 -0.77 -10.30
N LEU A 152 -2.18 -1.60 -9.26
CA LEU A 152 -1.07 -2.52 -9.08
C LEU A 152 -1.02 -3.57 -10.20
N GLU A 153 -2.17 -4.18 -10.55
CA GLU A 153 -2.25 -5.16 -11.62
C GLU A 153 -1.84 -4.56 -12.97
N GLN A 154 -2.33 -3.36 -13.26
CA GLN A 154 -1.95 -2.62 -14.46
C GLN A 154 -0.47 -2.29 -14.49
N LYS A 155 0.09 -1.74 -13.41
CA LYS A 155 1.52 -1.42 -13.32
C LYS A 155 2.42 -2.65 -13.44
N LYS A 156 2.03 -3.79 -12.89
CA LYS A 156 2.77 -5.04 -13.06
C LYS A 156 2.79 -5.50 -14.52
N SER A 157 1.65 -5.40 -15.21
CA SER A 157 1.58 -5.73 -16.65
C SER A 157 2.46 -4.80 -17.49
N GLU A 158 2.40 -3.49 -17.25
CA GLU A 158 3.24 -2.49 -17.91
C GLU A 158 4.73 -2.72 -17.63
N LEU A 159 5.08 -3.08 -16.40
CA LEU A 159 6.45 -3.41 -16.00
C LEU A 159 6.99 -4.62 -16.79
N ASP A 160 6.21 -5.68 -16.90
CA ASP A 160 6.60 -6.89 -17.64
C ASP A 160 6.81 -6.59 -19.14
N GLU A 161 5.95 -5.76 -19.75
CA GLU A 161 6.11 -5.29 -21.12
C GLU A 161 7.38 -4.47 -21.30
N ILE A 162 7.62 -3.46 -20.44
CA ILE A 162 8.82 -2.61 -20.50
C ILE A 162 10.10 -3.44 -20.29
N ILE A 163 10.09 -4.39 -19.36
CA ILE A 163 11.23 -5.30 -19.15
C ILE A 163 11.51 -6.12 -20.41
N SER A 164 10.47 -6.64 -21.07
CA SER A 164 10.62 -7.42 -22.29
C SER A 164 11.18 -6.57 -23.44
N GLU A 165 10.59 -5.39 -23.69
CA GLU A 165 11.02 -4.47 -24.74
C GLU A 165 12.45 -3.97 -24.50
N THR A 166 12.76 -3.53 -23.30
CA THR A 166 14.08 -3.02 -22.95
C THR A 166 15.16 -4.08 -23.00
N LYS A 167 14.88 -5.34 -22.70
CA LYS A 167 15.81 -6.46 -22.92
C LYS A 167 16.14 -6.64 -24.39
N GLN A 168 15.14 -6.62 -25.26
CA GLN A 168 15.35 -6.73 -26.71
C GLN A 168 16.14 -5.55 -27.27
N GLU A 169 15.86 -4.34 -26.80
CA GLU A 169 16.60 -3.14 -27.21
C GLU A 169 18.05 -3.17 -26.72
N GLU A 170 18.29 -3.56 -25.48
CA GLU A 170 19.63 -3.74 -24.90
C GLU A 170 20.45 -4.75 -25.73
N GLU A 171 19.86 -5.88 -26.10
CA GLU A 171 20.53 -6.92 -26.92
C GLU A 171 20.94 -6.36 -28.28
N LYS A 172 20.03 -5.66 -28.97
CA LYS A 172 20.33 -5.00 -30.26
C LYS A 172 21.43 -3.94 -30.13
N LEU A 173 21.42 -3.15 -29.04
CA LEU A 173 22.46 -2.14 -28.79
C LEU A 173 23.80 -2.79 -28.46
N ARG A 174 23.83 -3.86 -27.69
CA ARG A 174 25.04 -4.63 -27.38
C ARG A 174 25.67 -5.24 -28.62
N ASP A 175 24.88 -5.80 -29.52
CA ASP A 175 25.39 -6.37 -30.77
C ASP A 175 26.00 -5.26 -31.67
N LYS A 176 25.30 -4.12 -31.79
CA LYS A 176 25.83 -2.97 -32.50
C LYS A 176 27.11 -2.41 -31.85
N ALA A 177 27.16 -2.38 -30.52
CA ALA A 177 28.35 -1.94 -29.78
C ALA A 177 29.53 -2.89 -30.03
N LYS A 178 29.33 -4.21 -30.02
CA LYS A 178 30.34 -5.20 -30.37
C LYS A 178 30.87 -5.00 -31.81
N ASP A 179 29.96 -4.79 -32.76
CA ASP A 179 30.36 -4.52 -34.15
C ASP A 179 31.23 -3.25 -34.29
N LEU A 180 30.92 -2.22 -33.50
CA LEU A 180 31.75 -1.00 -33.46
C LEU A 180 33.10 -1.24 -32.77
N GLU A 181 33.13 -2.03 -31.69
CA GLU A 181 34.36 -2.40 -30.99
C GLU A 181 35.33 -3.13 -31.91
N THR A 182 34.87 -3.97 -32.84
CA THR A 182 35.72 -4.66 -33.82
C THR A 182 36.40 -3.71 -34.81
N LYS A 183 35.83 -2.50 -35.01
CA LYS A 183 36.35 -1.48 -35.91
C LYS A 183 37.34 -0.54 -35.25
N ILE A 184 37.53 -0.61 -33.94
CA ILE A 184 38.39 0.23 -33.13
C ILE A 184 39.66 -0.53 -32.78
N GLU A 185 40.82 0.16 -32.85
CA GLU A 185 42.09 -0.43 -32.44
C GLU A 185 42.03 -0.89 -30.96
N PRO A 186 42.55 -2.10 -30.63
CA PRO A 186 42.48 -2.65 -29.27
C PRO A 186 43.06 -1.74 -28.17
N ARG A 187 44.12 -1.03 -28.50
CA ARG A 187 44.78 -0.07 -27.60
C ARG A 187 43.88 1.12 -27.26
N LEU A 188 43.21 1.66 -28.27
CA LEU A 188 42.30 2.78 -28.14
C LEU A 188 41.01 2.37 -27.40
N LEU A 189 40.47 1.19 -27.69
CA LEU A 189 39.32 0.61 -27.01
C LEU A 189 39.65 0.37 -25.53
N GLN A 190 40.81 -0.15 -25.19
CA GLN A 190 41.22 -0.37 -23.81
C GLN A 190 41.36 0.94 -23.03
N SER A 191 41.87 2.01 -23.67
CA SER A 191 41.93 3.32 -23.04
C SER A 191 40.55 3.92 -22.83
N PHE A 192 39.64 3.77 -23.79
CA PHE A 192 38.26 4.24 -23.70
C PHE A 192 37.49 3.54 -22.58
N LYS A 193 37.63 2.21 -22.39
CA LYS A 193 36.94 1.44 -21.35
C LYS A 193 37.46 1.70 -19.91
N ARG A 194 38.56 2.45 -19.75
CA ARG A 194 39.11 2.84 -18.43
C ARG A 194 38.46 4.09 -17.84
N PHE A 195 37.79 4.87 -18.64
CA PHE A 195 37.06 6.07 -18.27
C PHE A 195 35.54 5.76 -18.19
#